data_2f55e921b5a343a8b6fbcc354a1e8751
#
_entry.id   2f55e921b5a343a8b6fbcc354a1e8751
#
_cell.length_a   1.000
_cell.length_b   1.000
_cell.length_c   1.000
_cell.angle_alpha   90.00
_cell.angle_beta   90.00
_cell.angle_gamma   90.00
#
_symmetry.space_group_name_H-M   'P 1'
#
loop_
_entity.id
_entity.type
_entity.pdbx_description
1 polymer ?
#
loop_
_entity_poly.entity_id
_entity_poly.type
_entity_poly.pdbx_seq_one_letter_code
_entity_poly.pdbx_strand_id
1 'polypeptide(L)'
;MKDNVLNAALREVVSHEFADIPQHENEIAYKFSDGFTRRMDKLTKAEKSRFWRMTNTIPKRVAAVFVVIMLITLTACSIPTVRAAVVDFIKETYENCIHLFTGEAGSKKISAHYMLKDLPDGFEEISTTETSTRNIVSYQKVNGDQIILTQSITEDYTVFIDNENGELSEIDLSGINVSVYESDDCMVAVWLQDQYAFHLTVYGNYDMDYIIKLIGTVQRQ
;
A
#
# COMPACT_ATOMS: atom_id res chain seq x y z
N MET A 1 69.46 -25.15 -12.32
CA MET A 1 70.69 -24.37 -12.64
C MET A 1 70.40 -23.21 -13.61
N LYS A 2 69.52 -23.36 -14.59
CA LYS A 2 69.15 -22.28 -15.56
C LYS A 2 68.40 -21.11 -14.95
N ASP A 3 67.52 -21.34 -13.92
CA ASP A 3 66.69 -20.29 -13.30
C ASP A 3 67.53 -19.27 -12.50
N ASN A 4 68.62 -19.69 -11.91
CA ASN A 4 69.49 -18.78 -11.17
C ASN A 4 70.26 -17.80 -12.06
N VAL A 5 70.63 -18.21 -13.27
CA VAL A 5 71.36 -17.36 -14.25
C VAL A 5 70.37 -16.34 -14.84
N LEU A 6 69.16 -16.77 -15.16
CA LEU A 6 68.11 -15.88 -15.66
C LEU A 6 67.72 -14.82 -14.62
N ASN A 7 67.54 -15.23 -13.36
CA ASN A 7 67.21 -14.31 -12.26
C ASN A 7 68.31 -13.30 -11.97
N ALA A 8 69.58 -13.73 -12.11
CA ALA A 8 70.75 -12.83 -11.97
C ALA A 8 70.79 -11.80 -13.10
N ALA A 9 70.63 -12.24 -14.36
CA ALA A 9 70.58 -11.35 -15.52
C ALA A 9 69.38 -10.35 -15.46
N LEU A 10 68.17 -10.82 -15.05
CA LEU A 10 66.99 -9.93 -14.86
C LEU A 10 67.26 -8.89 -13.77
N ARG A 11 67.91 -9.26 -12.67
CA ARG A 11 68.24 -8.29 -11.60
C ARG A 11 69.24 -7.24 -12.09
N GLU A 12 70.20 -7.62 -12.90
CA GLU A 12 71.19 -6.71 -13.44
C GLU A 12 70.55 -5.72 -14.43
N VAL A 13 69.69 -6.19 -15.32
CA VAL A 13 68.98 -5.33 -16.26
C VAL A 13 68.03 -4.36 -15.48
N VAL A 14 67.24 -4.86 -14.52
CA VAL A 14 66.36 -4.02 -13.69
C VAL A 14 67.20 -3.00 -12.90
N SER A 15 68.30 -3.38 -12.29
CA SER A 15 69.12 -2.44 -11.53
C SER A 15 69.77 -1.36 -12.40
N HIS A 16 70.09 -1.67 -13.67
CA HIS A 16 70.64 -0.70 -14.60
C HIS A 16 69.57 0.23 -15.19
N GLU A 17 68.40 -0.33 -15.55
CA GLU A 17 67.35 0.41 -16.21
C GLU A 17 66.59 1.33 -15.22
N PHE A 18 66.56 0.98 -13.94
CA PHE A 18 65.93 1.74 -12.88
C PHE A 18 66.90 2.39 -11.89
N ALA A 19 68.20 2.51 -12.27
CA ALA A 19 69.24 3.13 -11.44
C ALA A 19 68.92 4.61 -11.11
N ASP A 20 68.26 5.30 -12.01
CA ASP A 20 67.94 6.73 -11.87
C ASP A 20 66.62 6.96 -11.06
N ILE A 21 65.92 5.89 -10.60
CA ILE A 21 64.77 6.05 -9.78
C ILE A 21 65.21 6.28 -8.33
N PRO A 22 64.77 7.38 -7.70
CA PRO A 22 65.07 7.64 -6.30
C PRO A 22 64.62 6.49 -5.40
N GLN A 23 65.54 5.97 -4.59
CA GLN A 23 65.28 4.81 -3.71
C GLN A 23 64.48 5.19 -2.44
N HIS A 24 64.42 6.49 -2.13
CA HIS A 24 63.71 6.99 -0.97
C HIS A 24 62.74 8.13 -1.34
N GLU A 25 61.55 8.15 -0.73
CA GLU A 25 60.55 9.21 -0.95
C GLU A 25 61.07 10.62 -0.73
N ASN A 26 62.09 10.78 0.14
CA ASN A 26 62.69 12.09 0.46
C ASN A 26 63.61 12.62 -0.68
N GLU A 27 63.98 11.82 -1.66
CA GLU A 27 64.82 12.21 -2.81
C GLU A 27 63.98 12.75 -3.97
N ILE A 28 62.65 12.57 -3.91
CA ILE A 28 61.75 13.04 -4.95
C ILE A 28 61.35 14.48 -4.63
N ALA A 29 62.08 15.43 -5.15
CA ALA A 29 61.72 16.87 -5.01
C ALA A 29 60.58 17.31 -5.94
N TYR A 30 59.48 16.49 -6.00
CA TYR A 30 58.35 16.83 -6.84
C TYR A 30 57.36 17.77 -6.07
N LYS A 31 57.24 19.01 -6.55
CA LYS A 31 56.28 19.95 -6.05
C LYS A 31 54.96 19.80 -6.82
N PHE A 32 53.94 19.26 -6.14
CA PHE A 32 52.58 19.28 -6.69
C PHE A 32 52.06 20.72 -6.87
N SER A 33 51.26 20.94 -7.89
CA SER A 33 50.63 22.26 -8.07
C SER A 33 49.74 22.63 -6.87
N ASP A 34 49.69 23.93 -6.53
CA ASP A 34 48.86 24.41 -5.42
C ASP A 34 47.37 23.99 -5.57
N GLY A 35 46.88 23.88 -6.82
CA GLY A 35 45.54 23.41 -7.10
C GLY A 35 45.31 21.96 -6.75
N PHE A 36 46.31 21.10 -7.00
CA PHE A 36 46.25 19.67 -6.64
C PHE A 36 46.32 19.51 -5.12
N THR A 37 47.27 20.17 -4.46
CA THR A 37 47.41 20.11 -3.00
C THR A 37 46.13 20.54 -2.28
N ARG A 38 45.50 21.66 -2.72
CA ARG A 38 44.22 22.11 -2.16
C ARG A 38 43.08 21.10 -2.36
N ARG A 39 43.01 20.40 -3.49
CA ARG A 39 42.02 19.37 -3.74
C ARG A 39 42.27 18.15 -2.86
N MET A 40 43.48 17.71 -2.73
CA MET A 40 43.84 16.57 -1.86
C MET A 40 43.57 16.88 -0.40
N ASP A 41 43.90 18.08 0.08
CA ASP A 41 43.60 18.52 1.44
C ASP A 41 42.07 18.52 1.72
N LYS A 42 41.27 18.93 0.75
CA LYS A 42 39.83 18.86 0.88
C LYS A 42 39.32 17.42 0.97
N LEU A 43 39.83 16.51 0.15
CA LEU A 43 39.44 15.11 0.14
C LEU A 43 39.86 14.42 1.43
N THR A 44 41.10 14.61 1.90
CA THR A 44 41.59 14.00 3.15
C THR A 44 40.87 14.56 4.39
N LYS A 45 40.52 15.84 4.42
CA LYS A 45 39.68 16.43 5.49
C LYS A 45 38.26 15.88 5.47
N ALA A 46 37.66 15.73 4.28
CA ALA A 46 36.33 15.14 4.14
C ALA A 46 36.31 13.68 4.59
N GLU A 47 37.30 12.89 4.21
CA GLU A 47 37.42 11.48 4.60
C GLU A 47 37.58 11.29 6.12
N LYS A 48 38.28 12.20 6.81
CA LYS A 48 38.43 12.19 8.29
C LYS A 48 37.14 12.56 9.01
N SER A 49 36.17 13.17 8.34
CA SER A 49 34.89 13.56 8.94
C SER A 49 34.01 12.33 9.22
N ARG A 50 33.54 12.18 10.47
CA ARG A 50 32.56 11.15 10.84
C ARG A 50 31.29 11.26 10.00
N PHE A 51 30.86 12.48 9.71
CA PHE A 51 29.69 12.76 8.90
C PHE A 51 29.85 12.28 7.45
N TRP A 52 31.00 12.51 6.84
CA TRP A 52 31.28 12.03 5.49
C TRP A 52 31.27 10.51 5.40
N ARG A 53 31.81 9.80 6.40
CA ARG A 53 31.77 8.34 6.47
C ARG A 53 30.34 7.77 6.56
N MET A 54 29.43 8.51 7.19
CA MET A 54 28.01 8.12 7.28
C MET A 54 27.21 8.42 6.02
N THR A 55 27.66 9.35 5.17
CA THR A 55 26.90 9.86 4.03
C THR A 55 27.61 9.73 2.69
N ASN A 56 28.71 8.99 2.61
CA ASN A 56 29.53 8.86 1.38
C ASN A 56 28.88 8.02 0.27
N THR A 57 27.85 7.25 0.56
CA THR A 57 27.12 6.43 -0.42
C THR A 57 25.65 6.78 -0.44
N ILE A 58 24.98 6.57 -1.60
CA ILE A 58 23.54 6.84 -1.75
C ILE A 58 22.70 6.10 -0.69
N PRO A 59 22.86 4.79 -0.44
CA PRO A 59 22.06 4.10 0.56
C PRO A 59 22.28 4.64 1.98
N LYS A 60 23.49 5.08 2.32
CA LYS A 60 23.76 5.69 3.63
C LYS A 60 23.10 7.08 3.79
N ARG A 61 23.00 7.85 2.70
CA ARG A 61 22.27 9.13 2.70
C ARG A 61 20.78 8.91 2.92
N VAL A 62 20.22 7.95 2.19
CA VAL A 62 18.81 7.58 2.36
C VAL A 62 18.54 7.13 3.80
N ALA A 63 19.38 6.24 4.37
CA ALA A 63 19.24 5.81 5.75
C ALA A 63 19.33 6.98 6.75
N ALA A 64 20.25 7.93 6.54
CA ALA A 64 20.38 9.10 7.40
C ALA A 64 19.12 9.99 7.36
N VAL A 65 18.52 10.17 6.17
CA VAL A 65 17.26 10.92 6.01
C VAL A 65 16.13 10.21 6.75
N PHE A 66 16.01 8.88 6.63
CA PHE A 66 15.01 8.10 7.36
C PHE A 66 15.15 8.25 8.88
N VAL A 67 16.37 8.20 9.41
CA VAL A 67 16.63 8.40 10.85
C VAL A 67 16.19 9.81 11.29
N VAL A 68 16.47 10.84 10.48
CA VAL A 68 16.04 12.21 10.79
C VAL A 68 14.52 12.32 10.79
N ILE A 69 13.84 11.78 9.78
CA ILE A 69 12.37 11.76 9.71
C ILE A 69 11.80 11.04 10.92
N MET A 70 12.32 9.85 11.26
CA MET A 70 11.88 9.09 12.43
C MET A 70 12.04 9.87 13.73
N LEU A 71 13.16 10.55 13.93
CA LEU A 71 13.38 11.40 15.09
C LEU A 71 12.40 12.57 15.17
N ILE A 72 12.13 13.22 14.03
CA ILE A 72 11.15 14.31 13.95
C ILE A 72 9.76 13.80 14.30
N THR A 73 9.35 12.65 13.74
CA THR A 73 8.04 12.04 14.02
C THR A 73 7.91 11.66 15.50
N LEU A 74 8.92 11.01 16.09
CA LEU A 74 8.92 10.66 17.51
C LEU A 74 8.84 11.91 18.41
N THR A 75 9.57 12.97 18.04
CA THR A 75 9.55 14.23 18.79
C THR A 75 8.18 14.90 18.69
N ALA A 76 7.61 14.95 17.48
CA ALA A 76 6.28 15.51 17.25
C ALA A 76 5.20 14.74 18.01
N CYS A 77 5.24 13.39 18.01
CA CYS A 77 4.31 12.56 18.78
C CYS A 77 4.49 12.66 20.30
N SER A 78 5.62 13.20 20.78
CA SER A 78 5.82 13.46 22.20
C SER A 78 5.12 14.75 22.69
N ILE A 79 4.67 15.59 21.76
CA ILE A 79 3.93 16.81 22.08
C ILE A 79 2.44 16.45 22.27
N PRO A 80 1.83 16.70 23.43
CA PRO A 80 0.45 16.27 23.72
C PRO A 80 -0.59 16.80 22.71
N THR A 81 -0.41 18.03 22.23
CA THR A 81 -1.31 18.66 21.25
C THR A 81 -1.22 18.00 19.88
N VAL A 82 -0.03 17.62 19.41
CA VAL A 82 0.15 16.91 18.14
C VAL A 82 -0.41 15.50 18.25
N ARG A 83 -0.17 14.83 19.37
CA ARG A 83 -0.74 13.50 19.63
C ARG A 83 -2.28 13.52 19.65
N ALA A 84 -2.87 14.52 20.31
CA ALA A 84 -4.32 14.69 20.31
C ALA A 84 -4.86 14.92 18.90
N ALA A 85 -4.25 15.83 18.13
CA ALA A 85 -4.67 16.09 16.74
C ALA A 85 -4.55 14.86 15.83
N VAL A 86 -3.52 14.04 15.98
CA VAL A 86 -3.39 12.77 15.21
C VAL A 86 -4.46 11.77 15.64
N VAL A 87 -4.74 11.65 16.94
CA VAL A 87 -5.79 10.76 17.45
C VAL A 87 -7.17 11.23 16.98
N ASP A 88 -7.43 12.54 17.02
CA ASP A 88 -8.70 13.12 16.58
C ASP A 88 -8.87 12.94 15.06
N PHE A 89 -7.82 13.16 14.24
CA PHE A 89 -7.84 12.88 12.80
C PHE A 89 -8.12 11.39 12.51
N ILE A 90 -7.49 10.48 13.26
CA ILE A 90 -7.74 9.03 13.09
C ILE A 90 -9.19 8.71 13.48
N LYS A 91 -9.70 9.26 14.59
CA LYS A 91 -11.08 9.06 15.00
C LYS A 91 -12.06 9.60 13.96
N GLU A 92 -11.88 10.84 13.50
CA GLU A 92 -12.71 11.46 12.47
C GLU A 92 -12.71 10.62 11.19
N THR A 93 -11.53 10.11 10.76
CA THR A 93 -11.44 9.22 9.59
C THR A 93 -12.13 7.88 9.82
N TYR A 94 -12.09 7.34 11.05
CA TYR A 94 -12.80 6.09 11.38
C TYR A 94 -14.30 6.31 11.61
N GLU A 95 -14.71 7.46 12.11
CA GLU A 95 -16.13 7.82 12.26
C GLU A 95 -16.81 8.06 10.91
N ASN A 96 -16.04 8.49 9.90
CA ASN A 96 -16.49 8.68 8.52
C ASN A 96 -16.44 7.41 7.66
N CYS A 97 -15.96 6.29 8.20
CA CYS A 97 -15.93 4.99 7.52
C CYS A 97 -16.58 3.92 8.39
N ILE A 98 -17.67 3.37 7.92
CA ILE A 98 -18.35 2.28 8.63
C ILE A 98 -17.66 0.96 8.30
N HIS A 99 -17.10 0.33 9.33
CA HIS A 99 -16.55 -1.00 9.26
C HIS A 99 -17.63 -2.05 9.60
N LEU A 100 -18.07 -2.76 8.59
CA LEU A 100 -18.91 -3.94 8.80
C LEU A 100 -18.02 -5.18 8.79
N PHE A 101 -17.70 -5.68 9.96
CA PHE A 101 -16.96 -6.94 10.12
C PHE A 101 -17.92 -8.10 10.28
N THR A 102 -17.71 -9.13 9.49
CA THR A 102 -18.33 -10.42 9.72
C THR A 102 -17.27 -11.35 10.28
N GLY A 103 -17.19 -11.44 11.59
CA GLY A 103 -16.18 -12.25 12.29
C GLY A 103 -16.58 -13.71 12.51
N GLU A 104 -17.70 -14.20 11.95
CA GLU A 104 -18.15 -15.57 12.11
C GLU A 104 -17.53 -16.49 11.05
N ALA A 105 -17.07 -17.66 11.49
CA ALA A 105 -16.56 -18.70 10.62
C ALA A 105 -17.66 -19.19 9.67
N GLY A 106 -17.62 -18.70 8.44
CA GLY A 106 -18.54 -19.08 7.37
C GLY A 106 -17.98 -20.13 6.42
N SER A 107 -18.60 -20.23 5.26
CA SER A 107 -18.12 -21.13 4.21
C SER A 107 -16.79 -20.64 3.63
N LYS A 108 -15.83 -21.54 3.40
CA LYS A 108 -14.53 -21.21 2.77
C LYS A 108 -14.61 -21.04 1.26
N LYS A 109 -15.72 -21.36 0.65
CA LYS A 109 -15.99 -21.20 -0.78
C LYS A 109 -17.49 -21.04 -1.02
N ILE A 110 -17.82 -20.37 -2.11
CA ILE A 110 -19.20 -20.30 -2.57
C ILE A 110 -19.59 -21.66 -3.14
N SER A 111 -20.66 -22.23 -2.60
CA SER A 111 -21.25 -23.50 -3.04
C SER A 111 -22.70 -23.34 -3.52
N ALA A 112 -23.29 -22.18 -3.28
CA ALA A 112 -24.62 -21.82 -3.71
C ALA A 112 -24.57 -20.39 -4.26
N HIS A 113 -25.08 -20.18 -5.46
CA HIS A 113 -25.11 -18.88 -6.11
C HIS A 113 -26.46 -18.21 -5.84
N TYR A 114 -26.43 -16.91 -5.59
CA TYR A 114 -27.60 -16.09 -5.34
C TYR A 114 -27.71 -15.00 -6.40
N MET A 115 -28.94 -14.70 -6.80
CA MET A 115 -29.27 -13.66 -7.77
C MET A 115 -30.63 -13.01 -7.41
N LEU A 116 -30.92 -11.87 -8.04
CA LEU A 116 -32.25 -11.27 -7.97
C LEU A 116 -33.20 -12.07 -8.88
N LYS A 117 -34.26 -12.65 -8.30
CA LYS A 117 -35.22 -13.45 -9.05
C LYS A 117 -36.23 -12.60 -9.82
N ASP A 118 -36.73 -11.57 -9.15
CA ASP A 118 -37.71 -10.66 -9.72
C ASP A 118 -37.04 -9.30 -9.97
N LEU A 119 -36.45 -9.16 -11.18
CA LEU A 119 -35.83 -7.90 -11.59
C LEU A 119 -36.89 -6.83 -11.77
N PRO A 120 -36.64 -5.61 -11.29
CA PRO A 120 -37.50 -4.49 -11.56
C PRO A 120 -37.58 -4.17 -13.07
N ASP A 121 -38.72 -3.59 -13.50
CA ASP A 121 -38.96 -3.26 -14.88
C ASP A 121 -37.83 -2.44 -15.52
N GLY A 122 -37.36 -2.94 -16.65
CA GLY A 122 -36.31 -2.30 -17.46
C GLY A 122 -34.87 -2.59 -17.07
N PHE A 123 -34.62 -3.36 -15.99
CA PHE A 123 -33.30 -3.87 -15.69
C PHE A 123 -33.04 -5.17 -16.43
N GLU A 124 -31.84 -5.31 -16.96
CA GLU A 124 -31.34 -6.53 -17.60
C GLU A 124 -29.97 -6.90 -16.98
N GLU A 125 -29.70 -8.18 -16.86
CA GLU A 125 -28.39 -8.66 -16.43
C GLU A 125 -27.37 -8.34 -17.53
N ILE A 126 -26.29 -7.63 -17.15
CA ILE A 126 -25.23 -7.25 -18.08
C ILE A 126 -23.93 -8.05 -17.87
N SER A 127 -23.70 -8.52 -16.67
CA SER A 127 -22.51 -9.33 -16.36
C SER A 127 -22.68 -10.15 -15.11
N THR A 128 -22.07 -11.35 -15.11
CA THR A 128 -21.87 -12.18 -13.94
C THR A 128 -20.41 -12.59 -13.84
N THR A 129 -19.80 -12.37 -12.68
CA THR A 129 -18.42 -12.76 -12.39
C THR A 129 -18.40 -13.68 -11.19
N GLU A 130 -17.93 -14.91 -11.39
CA GLU A 130 -17.87 -15.95 -10.37
C GLU A 130 -16.44 -16.31 -10.03
N THR A 131 -16.14 -16.38 -8.76
CA THR A 131 -14.88 -16.90 -8.20
C THR A 131 -15.21 -17.89 -7.08
N SER A 132 -14.22 -18.56 -6.52
CA SER A 132 -14.41 -19.47 -5.38
C SER A 132 -14.88 -18.75 -4.12
N THR A 133 -14.63 -17.45 -3.99
CA THR A 133 -14.90 -16.65 -2.77
C THR A 133 -15.89 -15.52 -2.97
N ARG A 134 -16.22 -15.20 -4.23
CA ARG A 134 -17.10 -14.07 -4.56
C ARG A 134 -17.91 -14.34 -5.83
N ASN A 135 -19.18 -13.96 -5.79
CA ASN A 135 -20.08 -13.92 -6.95
C ASN A 135 -20.62 -12.50 -7.08
N ILE A 136 -20.49 -11.89 -8.26
CA ILE A 136 -20.93 -10.53 -8.55
C ILE A 136 -21.87 -10.60 -9.75
N VAL A 137 -23.10 -10.12 -9.58
CA VAL A 137 -24.09 -10.01 -10.66
C VAL A 137 -24.43 -8.54 -10.83
N SER A 138 -24.30 -8.04 -12.04
CA SER A 138 -24.60 -6.65 -12.37
C SER A 138 -25.79 -6.57 -13.32
N TYR A 139 -26.72 -5.67 -12.99
CA TYR A 139 -27.91 -5.37 -13.79
C TYR A 139 -27.91 -3.90 -14.15
N GLN A 140 -28.39 -3.56 -15.33
CA GLN A 140 -28.43 -2.18 -15.81
C GLN A 140 -29.72 -1.89 -16.54
N LYS A 141 -30.14 -0.65 -16.44
CA LYS A 141 -31.29 -0.08 -17.15
C LYS A 141 -30.83 0.84 -18.25
N VAL A 142 -31.66 1.02 -19.29
CA VAL A 142 -31.33 1.86 -20.46
C VAL A 142 -31.01 3.31 -20.08
N ASN A 143 -31.57 3.82 -18.99
CA ASN A 143 -31.30 5.18 -18.49
C ASN A 143 -29.94 5.32 -17.78
N GLY A 144 -29.23 4.22 -17.56
CA GLY A 144 -27.92 4.18 -16.89
C GLY A 144 -27.98 3.75 -15.41
N ASP A 145 -29.14 3.61 -14.80
CA ASP A 145 -29.28 3.08 -13.44
C ASP A 145 -28.70 1.66 -13.37
N GLN A 146 -28.07 1.32 -12.25
CA GLN A 146 -27.37 0.05 -12.09
C GLN A 146 -27.69 -0.58 -10.74
N ILE A 147 -27.83 -1.90 -10.72
CA ILE A 147 -27.91 -2.73 -9.51
C ILE A 147 -26.76 -3.70 -9.54
N ILE A 148 -26.00 -3.78 -8.44
CA ILE A 148 -24.89 -4.73 -8.29
C ILE A 148 -25.14 -5.57 -7.04
N LEU A 149 -25.31 -6.86 -7.21
CA LEU A 149 -25.39 -7.83 -6.12
C LEU A 149 -24.04 -8.55 -6.00
N THR A 150 -23.40 -8.42 -4.86
CA THR A 150 -22.18 -9.17 -4.52
C THR A 150 -22.47 -10.13 -3.38
N GLN A 151 -22.19 -11.40 -3.59
CA GLN A 151 -22.15 -12.44 -2.59
C GLN A 151 -20.70 -12.80 -2.30
N SER A 152 -20.30 -12.85 -1.04
CA SER A 152 -18.92 -13.17 -0.63
C SER A 152 -18.91 -14.17 0.52
N ILE A 153 -17.81 -14.92 0.68
CA ILE A 153 -17.56 -15.67 1.91
C ILE A 153 -17.35 -14.67 3.06
N THR A 154 -17.71 -15.06 4.27
CA THR A 154 -17.63 -14.19 5.44
C THR A 154 -16.21 -14.02 5.99
N GLU A 155 -15.31 -14.98 5.74
CA GLU A 155 -13.95 -15.03 6.33
C GLU A 155 -13.07 -13.85 5.88
N ASP A 156 -13.26 -13.35 4.65
CA ASP A 156 -12.46 -12.25 4.05
C ASP A 156 -13.32 -11.02 3.73
N TYR A 157 -14.54 -10.95 4.28
CA TYR A 157 -15.45 -9.87 3.93
C TYR A 157 -15.27 -8.67 4.84
N THR A 158 -14.86 -7.57 4.25
CA THR A 158 -14.80 -6.25 4.90
C THR A 158 -15.37 -5.22 3.93
N VAL A 159 -16.33 -4.44 4.37
CA VAL A 159 -16.86 -3.31 3.62
C VAL A 159 -16.55 -2.03 4.37
N PHE A 160 -16.01 -1.08 3.61
CA PHE A 160 -15.85 0.30 4.03
C PHE A 160 -16.93 1.11 3.32
N ILE A 161 -17.82 1.73 4.06
CA ILE A 161 -18.82 2.65 3.54
C ILE A 161 -18.41 4.04 4.00
N ASP A 162 -18.17 4.93 3.04
CA ASP A 162 -17.96 6.35 3.31
C ASP A 162 -19.31 6.96 3.68
N ASN A 163 -19.44 7.49 4.91
CA ASN A 163 -20.66 8.07 5.42
C ASN A 163 -20.66 9.61 5.46
N GLU A 164 -19.72 10.25 4.79
CA GLU A 164 -19.64 11.73 4.76
C GLU A 164 -20.88 12.37 4.12
N ASN A 165 -21.53 11.68 3.17
CA ASN A 165 -22.63 12.22 2.36
C ASN A 165 -23.93 11.40 2.46
N GLY A 166 -24.14 10.65 3.52
CA GLY A 166 -25.34 9.81 3.65
C GLY A 166 -25.63 9.35 5.06
N GLU A 167 -26.72 8.64 5.24
CA GLU A 167 -27.20 8.13 6.51
C GLU A 167 -27.15 6.60 6.54
N LEU A 168 -26.66 6.04 7.66
CA LEU A 168 -26.73 4.62 7.93
C LEU A 168 -27.97 4.30 8.76
N SER A 169 -28.72 3.31 8.32
CA SER A 169 -29.87 2.74 9.01
C SER A 169 -29.71 1.24 9.19
N GLU A 170 -30.19 0.70 10.30
CA GLU A 170 -30.29 -0.72 10.53
C GLU A 170 -31.77 -1.15 10.52
N ILE A 171 -32.06 -2.17 9.73
CA ILE A 171 -33.43 -2.71 9.60
C ILE A 171 -33.39 -4.23 9.79
N ASP A 172 -34.44 -4.75 10.45
CA ASP A 172 -34.67 -6.19 10.56
C ASP A 172 -35.67 -6.62 9.48
N LEU A 173 -35.20 -7.50 8.58
CA LEU A 173 -36.05 -8.11 7.55
C LEU A 173 -36.26 -9.59 7.88
N SER A 174 -37.33 -9.85 8.67
CA SER A 174 -37.70 -11.21 9.05
C SER A 174 -36.60 -12.00 9.78
N GLY A 175 -35.86 -11.32 10.65
CA GLY A 175 -34.75 -11.91 11.43
C GLY A 175 -33.40 -11.80 10.78
N ILE A 176 -33.29 -11.11 9.64
CA ILE A 176 -32.04 -10.76 8.99
C ILE A 176 -31.75 -9.28 9.27
N ASN A 177 -30.68 -8.98 10.00
CA ASN A 177 -30.24 -7.61 10.20
C ASN A 177 -29.54 -7.11 8.94
N VAL A 178 -30.06 -6.02 8.38
CA VAL A 178 -29.55 -5.36 7.19
C VAL A 178 -29.10 -3.95 7.56
N SER A 179 -27.85 -3.64 7.26
CA SER A 179 -27.32 -2.27 7.34
C SER A 179 -27.51 -1.60 5.99
N VAL A 180 -28.26 -0.51 5.93
CA VAL A 180 -28.51 0.25 4.70
C VAL A 180 -27.91 1.64 4.84
N TYR A 181 -27.08 1.98 3.88
CA TYR A 181 -26.54 3.31 3.70
C TYR A 181 -27.22 3.97 2.51
N GLU A 182 -27.72 5.18 2.73
CA GLU A 182 -28.42 5.99 1.74
C GLU A 182 -27.64 7.29 1.50
N SER A 183 -27.35 7.58 0.23
CA SER A 183 -26.76 8.84 -0.23
C SER A 183 -27.53 9.39 -1.42
N ASP A 184 -27.19 10.60 -1.87
CA ASP A 184 -27.86 11.26 -3.00
C ASP A 184 -27.78 10.46 -4.31
N ASP A 185 -26.72 9.69 -4.52
CA ASP A 185 -26.43 9.01 -5.80
C ASP A 185 -26.60 7.49 -5.74
N CYS A 186 -26.56 6.89 -4.54
CA CYS A 186 -26.66 5.44 -4.40
C CYS A 186 -27.17 5.01 -3.03
N MET A 187 -27.71 3.79 -3.02
CA MET A 187 -28.04 3.06 -1.80
C MET A 187 -27.21 1.78 -1.74
N VAL A 188 -26.74 1.48 -0.55
CA VAL A 188 -25.93 0.27 -0.28
C VAL A 188 -26.55 -0.50 0.86
N ALA A 189 -26.89 -1.76 0.65
CA ALA A 189 -27.34 -2.67 1.69
C ALA A 189 -26.34 -3.78 1.93
N VAL A 190 -26.07 -4.10 3.19
CA VAL A 190 -25.16 -5.18 3.60
C VAL A 190 -25.85 -6.05 4.64
N TRP A 191 -25.80 -7.37 4.44
CA TRP A 191 -26.36 -8.32 5.38
C TRP A 191 -25.65 -9.66 5.34
N LEU A 192 -25.94 -10.49 6.34
CA LEU A 192 -25.50 -11.89 6.39
C LEU A 192 -26.70 -12.82 6.19
N GLN A 193 -26.55 -13.79 5.33
CA GLN A 193 -27.53 -14.82 5.10
C GLN A 193 -26.85 -16.13 4.64
N ASP A 194 -27.29 -17.26 5.17
CA ASP A 194 -26.84 -18.61 4.76
C ASP A 194 -25.30 -18.77 4.73
N GLN A 195 -24.60 -18.19 5.70
CA GLN A 195 -23.12 -18.19 5.84
C GLN A 195 -22.37 -17.38 4.77
N TYR A 196 -23.05 -16.50 4.05
CA TYR A 196 -22.48 -15.55 3.10
C TYR A 196 -22.76 -14.13 3.52
N ALA A 197 -21.85 -13.26 3.13
CA ALA A 197 -22.04 -11.82 3.19
C ALA A 197 -22.58 -11.32 1.85
N PHE A 198 -23.62 -10.52 1.91
CA PHE A 198 -24.24 -9.90 0.74
C PHE A 198 -24.02 -8.39 0.78
N HIS A 199 -23.78 -7.84 -0.39
CA HIS A 199 -23.64 -6.41 -0.62
C HIS A 199 -24.44 -6.07 -1.88
N LEU A 200 -25.49 -5.29 -1.71
CA LEU A 200 -26.33 -4.80 -2.79
C LEU A 200 -26.13 -3.30 -2.93
N THR A 201 -25.69 -2.87 -4.10
CA THR A 201 -25.56 -1.44 -4.44
C THR A 201 -26.57 -1.11 -5.52
N VAL A 202 -27.31 -0.03 -5.32
CA VAL A 202 -28.28 0.51 -6.28
C VAL A 202 -27.88 1.93 -6.61
N TYR A 203 -27.56 2.19 -7.86
CA TYR A 203 -27.26 3.52 -8.38
C TYR A 203 -28.50 4.09 -9.05
N GLY A 204 -28.87 5.31 -8.69
CA GLY A 204 -30.04 6.02 -9.16
C GLY A 204 -30.84 6.61 -8.01
N ASN A 205 -31.90 7.32 -8.32
CA ASN A 205 -32.77 7.94 -7.31
C ASN A 205 -33.92 6.97 -6.94
N TYR A 206 -33.67 6.18 -5.90
CA TYR A 206 -34.61 5.19 -5.35
C TYR A 206 -34.78 5.44 -3.87
N ASP A 207 -35.89 4.93 -3.29
CA ASP A 207 -36.19 5.03 -1.88
C ASP A 207 -35.84 3.77 -1.09
N MET A 208 -35.92 3.87 0.23
CA MET A 208 -35.64 2.76 1.15
C MET A 208 -36.57 1.55 0.88
N ASP A 209 -37.81 1.76 0.54
CA ASP A 209 -38.78 0.68 0.27
C ASP A 209 -38.37 -0.12 -0.96
N TYR A 210 -37.75 0.55 -1.94
CA TYR A 210 -37.23 -0.09 -3.14
C TYR A 210 -36.09 -1.07 -2.84
N ILE A 211 -35.09 -0.65 -2.05
CA ILE A 211 -33.98 -1.55 -1.71
C ILE A 211 -34.41 -2.70 -0.82
N ILE A 212 -35.35 -2.46 0.13
CA ILE A 212 -35.94 -3.50 0.95
C ILE A 212 -36.64 -4.56 0.10
N LYS A 213 -37.43 -4.13 -0.91
CA LYS A 213 -38.06 -5.04 -1.85
C LYS A 213 -37.03 -5.86 -2.64
N LEU A 214 -35.98 -5.23 -3.13
CA LEU A 214 -34.90 -5.93 -3.84
C LEU A 214 -34.22 -7.01 -2.99
N ILE A 215 -33.90 -6.70 -1.72
CA ILE A 215 -33.32 -7.67 -0.79
C ILE A 215 -34.22 -8.90 -0.67
N GLY A 216 -35.54 -8.70 -0.60
CA GLY A 216 -36.51 -9.79 -0.53
C GLY A 216 -36.58 -10.67 -1.79
N THR A 217 -36.07 -10.20 -2.93
CA THR A 217 -35.99 -10.97 -4.19
C THR A 217 -34.69 -11.77 -4.35
N VAL A 218 -33.71 -11.58 -3.46
CA VAL A 218 -32.44 -12.33 -3.49
C VAL A 218 -32.71 -13.78 -3.12
N GLN A 219 -32.50 -14.68 -4.06
CA GLN A 219 -32.77 -16.10 -3.89
C GLN A 219 -31.63 -16.94 -4.45
N ARG A 220 -31.50 -18.15 -3.91
CA ARG A 220 -30.60 -19.17 -4.41
C ARG A 220 -31.04 -19.64 -5.80
N GLN A 221 -30.08 -19.73 -6.71
CA GLN A 221 -30.25 -20.25 -8.06
C GLN A 221 -30.47 -21.75 -8.06
#